data_6cf28f5ebdfa95a5aa297a989d23db3a
#
_entry.id   6cf28f5ebdfa95a5aa297a989d23db3a
#
_cell.length_a   1.000
_cell.length_b   1.000
_cell.length_c   1.000
_cell.angle_alpha   90.00
_cell.angle_beta   90.00
_cell.angle_gamma   90.00
#
_symmetry.space_group_name_H-M   'P 1'
#
loop_
_entity.id
_entity.type
_entity.pdbx_description
1 polymer ?
#
loop_
_entity_poly.entity_id
_entity_poly.type
_entity_poly.pdbx_seq_one_letter_code
_entity_poly.pdbx_strand_id
1 'polypeptide(L)'
;MRLLAKYLTGMLSPEEMKQVEEWRELSIDNEEVFSELMKLRVSWKFTQYNTPEHIEEALNGLNAKINSRRRFQILRSVMRYAAVILLLVSFSYVGWGYLKPDNCVTIRVEQGEDVKKIVLADGSAVWLKEGSSLRIPEVFAENNRKLSLQGEAFFDVAKNAQYPLYVSTNYVNIKVLGTAFNVKTDEKHQNVETVLARGKVALLDKQWNPILDMSPGEKVTYDNNKNEYATEVVDVNVCTAWRLNQFVFENVTLREIVNQLSVKFNVNINLESTKLAQRKFRCVINEDESLPDILKLLKYLAPIQYRIEGKEIFIYE
;
A
#
# COMPACT_ATOMS: atom_id res chain seq x y z
N MET A 1 -13.98 -1.58 64.35
CA MET A 1 -12.90 -1.02 65.17
C MET A 1 -13.30 -0.73 66.61
N ARG A 2 -14.39 -0.03 66.93
CA ARG A 2 -14.84 0.26 68.29
C ARG A 2 -15.16 -1.00 69.07
N LEU A 3 -15.74 -2.04 68.46
CA LEU A 3 -16.03 -3.35 69.05
C LEU A 3 -14.76 -4.14 69.38
N LEU A 4 -13.75 -4.10 68.49
CA LEU A 4 -12.47 -4.76 68.75
C LEU A 4 -11.67 -4.11 69.88
N ALA A 5 -11.78 -2.79 70.09
CA ALA A 5 -11.18 -2.09 71.23
C ALA A 5 -11.86 -2.50 72.54
N LYS A 6 -13.21 -2.62 72.60
CA LYS A 6 -13.93 -3.14 73.70
C LYS A 6 -13.59 -4.62 74.02
N TYR A 7 -13.32 -5.43 72.94
CA TYR A 7 -12.89 -6.81 73.16
C TYR A 7 -11.54 -6.90 73.88
N LEU A 8 -10.60 -6.03 73.49
CA LEU A 8 -9.29 -5.96 74.19
C LEU A 8 -9.38 -5.60 75.66
N THR A 9 -10.30 -4.71 76.02
CA THR A 9 -10.50 -4.28 77.39
C THR A 9 -11.42 -5.20 78.25
N GLY A 10 -12.04 -6.21 77.63
CA GLY A 10 -12.93 -7.16 78.23
C GLY A 10 -14.32 -6.58 78.60
N MET A 11 -14.73 -5.46 78.00
CA MET A 11 -15.97 -4.73 78.27
C MET A 11 -17.06 -4.97 77.18
N LEU A 12 -17.09 -6.14 76.54
CA LEU A 12 -18.12 -6.51 75.60
C LEU A 12 -19.34 -7.15 76.23
N SER A 13 -20.51 -6.81 75.68
CA SER A 13 -21.75 -7.54 75.99
C SER A 13 -21.80 -8.87 75.22
N PRO A 14 -22.62 -9.86 75.58
CA PRO A 14 -22.78 -11.12 74.84
C PRO A 14 -23.20 -10.91 73.35
N GLU A 15 -24.01 -9.90 73.09
CA GLU A 15 -24.44 -9.57 71.72
C GLU A 15 -23.30 -8.95 70.88
N GLU A 16 -22.48 -8.09 71.48
CA GLU A 16 -21.30 -7.52 70.85
C GLU A 16 -20.21 -8.58 70.59
N MET A 17 -20.11 -9.60 71.42
CA MET A 17 -19.21 -10.73 71.25
C MET A 17 -19.57 -11.53 69.99
N LYS A 18 -20.85 -11.79 69.74
CA LYS A 18 -21.35 -12.49 68.57
C LYS A 18 -21.06 -11.69 67.27
N GLN A 19 -21.21 -10.37 67.34
CA GLN A 19 -20.87 -9.53 66.19
C GLN A 19 -19.37 -9.58 65.85
N VAL A 20 -18.50 -9.74 66.82
CA VAL A 20 -17.06 -9.91 66.59
C VAL A 20 -16.77 -11.29 65.99
N GLU A 21 -17.46 -12.34 66.39
CA GLU A 21 -17.31 -13.68 65.80
C GLU A 21 -17.80 -13.72 64.36
N GLU A 22 -18.97 -13.18 64.07
CA GLU A 22 -19.51 -13.04 62.74
C GLU A 22 -18.55 -12.24 61.84
N TRP A 23 -17.97 -11.14 62.31
CA TRP A 23 -17.00 -10.33 61.60
C TRP A 23 -15.70 -11.13 61.28
N ARG A 24 -15.23 -11.99 62.21
CA ARG A 24 -14.06 -12.86 61.98
C ARG A 24 -14.28 -13.85 60.83
N GLU A 25 -15.48 -14.44 60.75
CA GLU A 25 -15.83 -15.45 59.75
C GLU A 25 -16.04 -14.86 58.35
N LEU A 26 -16.27 -13.55 58.22
CA LEU A 26 -16.53 -12.89 56.96
C LEU A 26 -15.33 -12.87 55.98
N SER A 27 -14.09 -12.97 56.47
CA SER A 27 -12.91 -12.96 55.61
C SER A 27 -11.66 -13.45 56.38
N ILE A 28 -10.75 -14.08 55.62
CA ILE A 28 -9.42 -14.52 56.11
C ILE A 28 -8.61 -13.32 56.64
N ASP A 29 -8.74 -12.16 56.00
CA ASP A 29 -8.07 -10.93 56.47
C ASP A 29 -8.56 -10.46 57.82
N ASN A 30 -9.84 -10.67 58.13
CA ASN A 30 -10.42 -10.33 59.42
C ASN A 30 -9.90 -11.24 60.53
N GLU A 31 -9.71 -12.52 60.26
CA GLU A 31 -9.12 -13.48 61.19
C GLU A 31 -7.63 -13.18 61.46
N GLU A 32 -6.90 -12.78 60.43
CA GLU A 32 -5.50 -12.36 60.56
C GLU A 32 -5.38 -11.12 61.45
N VAL A 33 -6.23 -10.12 61.23
CA VAL A 33 -6.31 -8.91 62.06
C VAL A 33 -6.65 -9.25 63.50
N PHE A 34 -7.63 -10.16 63.72
CA PHE A 34 -8.01 -10.61 65.07
C PHE A 34 -6.85 -11.35 65.76
N SER A 35 -6.14 -12.20 65.07
CA SER A 35 -4.98 -12.93 65.62
C SER A 35 -3.84 -11.97 66.02
N GLU A 36 -3.58 -10.94 65.27
CA GLU A 36 -2.60 -9.90 65.63
C GLU A 36 -3.06 -9.11 66.89
N LEU A 37 -4.33 -8.79 66.97
CA LEU A 37 -4.91 -8.15 68.16
C LEU A 37 -4.76 -9.04 69.38
N MET A 38 -4.99 -10.35 69.28
CA MET A 38 -4.80 -11.30 70.39
C MET A 38 -3.33 -11.42 70.82
N LYS A 39 -2.38 -11.36 69.92
CA LYS A 39 -0.94 -11.27 70.21
C LYS A 39 -0.64 -10.00 71.06
N LEU A 40 -1.20 -8.89 70.68
CA LEU A 40 -1.09 -7.64 71.47
C LEU A 40 -1.73 -7.73 72.85
N ARG A 41 -2.89 -8.38 72.98
CA ARG A 41 -3.57 -8.62 74.28
C ARG A 41 -2.72 -9.49 75.19
N VAL A 42 -2.06 -10.52 74.68
CA VAL A 42 -1.19 -11.40 75.48
C VAL A 42 0.04 -10.63 75.96
N SER A 43 0.68 -9.82 75.09
CA SER A 43 1.80 -9.00 75.54
C SER A 43 1.44 -7.91 76.51
N TRP A 44 0.21 -7.43 76.47
CA TRP A 44 -0.31 -6.41 77.40
C TRP A 44 -0.57 -6.93 78.84
N LYS A 45 -0.95 -8.20 79.01
CA LYS A 45 -1.11 -8.83 80.34
C LYS A 45 0.23 -8.90 81.06
N PHE A 46 1.35 -8.75 80.41
CA PHE A 46 2.68 -8.80 81.00
C PHE A 46 3.28 -7.43 81.34
N THR A 47 2.71 -6.34 80.83
CA THR A 47 3.20 -5.00 81.14
C THR A 47 2.08 -4.14 81.71
N GLN A 48 2.28 -3.68 82.94
CA GLN A 48 1.35 -2.87 83.75
C GLN A 48 1.11 -1.44 83.20
N TYR A 49 0.86 -1.30 81.89
CA TYR A 49 0.57 -0.01 81.27
C TYR A 49 -0.77 -0.02 80.54
N ASN A 50 -1.85 0.13 81.33
CA ASN A 50 -3.21 0.33 80.86
C ASN A 50 -3.52 1.83 80.68
N THR A 51 -2.81 2.54 79.84
CA THR A 51 -3.21 3.92 79.50
C THR A 51 -3.96 3.94 78.17
N PRO A 52 -5.09 4.70 78.09
CA PRO A 52 -5.86 4.80 76.82
C PRO A 52 -5.05 5.24 75.62
N GLU A 53 -3.99 6.01 75.85
CA GLU A 53 -3.10 6.51 74.80
C GLU A 53 -2.35 5.39 73.99
N HIS A 54 -1.87 4.36 74.67
CA HIS A 54 -1.18 3.23 74.05
C HIS A 54 -2.13 2.35 73.21
N ILE A 55 -3.42 2.31 73.61
CA ILE A 55 -4.44 1.61 72.81
C ILE A 55 -4.72 2.35 71.53
N GLU A 56 -4.84 3.65 71.61
CA GLU A 56 -5.10 4.50 70.40
C GLU A 56 -3.93 4.49 69.45
N GLU A 57 -2.70 4.50 69.94
CA GLU A 57 -1.49 4.40 69.13
C GLU A 57 -1.35 3.04 68.40
N ALA A 58 -1.66 1.93 69.12
CA ALA A 58 -1.69 0.59 68.54
C ALA A 58 -2.79 0.43 67.44
N LEU A 59 -3.98 1.00 67.67
CA LEU A 59 -5.10 1.00 66.76
C LEU A 59 -4.77 1.85 65.50
N ASN A 60 -4.11 2.99 65.68
CA ASN A 60 -3.66 3.83 64.55
C ASN A 60 -2.60 3.14 63.74
N GLY A 61 -1.68 2.42 64.35
CA GLY A 61 -0.69 1.59 63.64
C GLY A 61 -1.30 0.45 62.83
N LEU A 62 -2.33 -0.21 63.39
CA LEU A 62 -3.08 -1.26 62.67
C LEU A 62 -3.89 -0.68 61.47
N ASN A 63 -4.59 0.43 61.71
CA ASN A 63 -5.32 1.12 60.64
C ASN A 63 -4.43 1.59 59.53
N ALA A 64 -3.21 2.05 59.84
CA ALA A 64 -2.23 2.43 58.82
C ALA A 64 -1.77 1.23 58.00
N LYS A 65 -1.53 0.06 58.64
CA LYS A 65 -1.16 -1.19 57.92
C LYS A 65 -2.30 -1.71 57.05
N ILE A 66 -3.54 -1.73 57.53
CA ILE A 66 -4.72 -2.16 56.77
C ILE A 66 -4.92 -1.23 55.56
N ASN A 67 -4.86 0.06 55.78
CA ASN A 67 -5.02 1.03 54.67
C ASN A 67 -3.89 0.96 53.63
N SER A 68 -2.67 0.67 54.06
CA SER A 68 -1.55 0.49 53.12
C SER A 68 -1.72 -0.76 52.25
N ARG A 69 -2.11 -1.91 52.84
CA ARG A 69 -2.39 -3.17 52.10
C ARG A 69 -3.56 -2.98 51.13
N ARG A 70 -4.66 -2.35 51.58
CA ARG A 70 -5.83 -2.06 50.71
C ARG A 70 -5.47 -1.12 49.53
N ARG A 71 -4.67 -0.10 49.77
CA ARG A 71 -4.16 0.79 48.74
C ARG A 71 -3.29 0.03 47.74
N PHE A 72 -2.44 -0.87 48.23
CA PHE A 72 -1.57 -1.68 47.36
C PHE A 72 -2.35 -2.67 46.50
N GLN A 73 -3.39 -3.29 47.02
CA GLN A 73 -4.29 -4.18 46.25
C GLN A 73 -5.07 -3.41 45.20
N ILE A 74 -5.61 -2.24 45.54
CA ILE A 74 -6.30 -1.37 44.57
C ILE A 74 -5.33 -0.90 43.48
N LEU A 75 -4.13 -0.46 43.85
CA LEU A 75 -3.10 -0.02 42.91
C LEU A 75 -2.71 -1.15 41.94
N ARG A 76 -2.55 -2.38 42.46
CA ARG A 76 -2.22 -3.57 41.63
C ARG A 76 -3.35 -3.94 40.70
N SER A 77 -4.60 -3.79 41.08
CA SER A 77 -5.75 -4.00 40.19
C SER A 77 -5.85 -2.90 39.13
N VAL A 78 -5.71 -1.64 39.54
CA VAL A 78 -5.70 -0.50 38.61
C VAL A 78 -4.57 -0.64 37.58
N MET A 79 -3.37 -1.05 38.00
CA MET A 79 -2.25 -1.28 37.06
C MET A 79 -2.53 -2.41 36.05
N ARG A 80 -3.25 -3.50 36.49
CA ARG A 80 -3.62 -4.57 35.51
C ARG A 80 -4.60 -4.04 34.47
N TYR A 81 -5.62 -3.31 34.87
CA TYR A 81 -6.59 -2.74 33.93
C TYR A 81 -5.96 -1.63 33.06
N ALA A 82 -5.08 -0.82 33.62
CA ALA A 82 -4.33 0.19 32.85
C ALA A 82 -3.45 -0.46 31.78
N ALA A 83 -2.78 -1.56 32.09
CA ALA A 83 -1.99 -2.30 31.10
C ALA A 83 -2.84 -2.86 29.97
N VAL A 84 -4.02 -3.42 30.27
CA VAL A 84 -4.95 -3.91 29.26
C VAL A 84 -5.48 -2.77 28.38
N ILE A 85 -5.83 -1.63 28.99
CA ILE A 85 -6.30 -0.45 28.25
C ILE A 85 -5.17 0.08 27.34
N LEU A 86 -3.94 0.17 27.81
CA LEU A 86 -2.80 0.58 27.00
C LEU A 86 -2.56 -0.36 25.82
N LEU A 87 -2.68 -1.67 26.03
CA LEU A 87 -2.59 -2.65 24.94
C LEU A 87 -3.72 -2.48 23.92
N LEU A 88 -4.95 -2.27 24.37
CA LEU A 88 -6.08 -2.04 23.46
C LEU A 88 -5.94 -0.73 22.69
N VAL A 89 -5.48 0.34 23.33
CA VAL A 89 -5.22 1.64 22.68
C VAL A 89 -4.07 1.50 21.67
N SER A 90 -2.97 0.83 22.05
CA SER A 90 -1.85 0.61 21.12
C SER A 90 -2.27 -0.26 19.93
N PHE A 91 -3.03 -1.34 20.16
CA PHE A 91 -3.56 -2.19 19.10
C PHE A 91 -4.53 -1.43 18.18
N SER A 92 -5.41 -0.61 18.77
CA SER A 92 -6.32 0.28 18.02
C SER A 92 -5.56 1.31 17.19
N TYR A 93 -4.51 1.92 17.76
CA TYR A 93 -3.66 2.89 17.04
C TYR A 93 -2.90 2.25 15.87
N VAL A 94 -2.33 1.08 16.10
CA VAL A 94 -1.67 0.29 15.04
C VAL A 94 -2.68 -0.15 13.99
N GLY A 95 -3.83 -0.71 14.41
CA GLY A 95 -4.92 -1.12 13.52
C GLY A 95 -5.47 0.04 12.69
N TRP A 96 -5.63 1.22 13.28
CA TRP A 96 -6.03 2.44 12.57
C TRP A 96 -5.04 2.84 11.48
N GLY A 97 -3.73 2.67 11.73
CA GLY A 97 -2.68 2.93 10.74
C GLY A 97 -2.75 2.00 9.52
N TYR A 98 -3.08 0.72 9.75
CA TYR A 98 -3.26 -0.28 8.68
C TYR A 98 -4.62 -0.20 7.97
N LEU A 99 -5.65 0.33 8.62
CA LEU A 99 -7.01 0.44 8.09
C LEU A 99 -7.31 1.81 7.46
N LYS A 100 -6.33 2.72 7.37
CA LYS A 100 -6.54 3.96 6.62
C LYS A 100 -6.87 3.58 5.17
N PRO A 101 -8.08 3.91 4.66
CA PRO A 101 -8.36 3.71 3.26
C PRO A 101 -7.33 4.54 2.47
N ASP A 102 -6.63 3.89 1.55
CA ASP A 102 -5.85 4.61 0.54
C ASP A 102 -6.84 5.39 -0.33
N ASN A 103 -7.12 6.63 0.05
CA ASN A 103 -7.93 7.53 -0.75
C ASN A 103 -7.19 7.78 -2.07
N CYS A 104 -7.57 7.03 -3.10
CA CYS A 104 -7.00 7.13 -4.43
C CYS A 104 -8.08 7.42 -5.45
N VAL A 105 -7.79 8.34 -6.35
CA VAL A 105 -8.57 8.54 -7.57
C VAL A 105 -8.08 7.52 -8.60
N THR A 106 -9.00 6.74 -9.16
CA THR A 106 -8.68 5.81 -10.24
C THR A 106 -9.17 6.38 -11.56
N ILE A 107 -8.26 6.60 -12.49
CA ILE A 107 -8.54 6.99 -13.87
C ILE A 107 -8.43 5.75 -14.72
N ARG A 108 -9.44 5.49 -15.53
CA ARG A 108 -9.48 4.39 -16.50
C ARG A 108 -9.67 4.93 -17.91
N VAL A 109 -9.15 4.18 -18.87
CA VAL A 109 -9.42 4.34 -20.30
C VAL A 109 -9.95 2.99 -20.77
N GLU A 110 -11.20 2.99 -21.22
CA GLU A 110 -11.84 1.75 -21.67
C GLU A 110 -11.28 1.30 -23.03
N GLN A 111 -11.55 0.04 -23.39
CA GLN A 111 -11.11 -0.48 -24.69
C GLN A 111 -11.80 0.27 -25.83
N GLY A 112 -11.03 0.78 -26.80
CA GLY A 112 -11.53 1.56 -27.92
C GLY A 112 -11.65 3.08 -27.66
N GLU A 113 -11.29 3.54 -26.44
CA GLU A 113 -11.14 4.97 -26.18
C GLU A 113 -9.77 5.49 -26.56
N ASP A 114 -9.71 6.78 -26.91
CA ASP A 114 -8.45 7.46 -27.22
C ASP A 114 -7.52 7.55 -26.01
N VAL A 115 -6.23 7.68 -26.31
CA VAL A 115 -5.19 7.91 -25.31
C VAL A 115 -5.51 9.13 -24.44
N LYS A 116 -5.54 8.95 -23.12
CA LYS A 116 -5.87 10.01 -22.19
C LYS A 116 -4.61 10.63 -21.58
N LYS A 117 -4.41 11.93 -21.83
CA LYS A 117 -3.34 12.69 -21.20
C LYS A 117 -3.79 13.22 -19.85
N ILE A 118 -3.02 12.94 -18.80
CA ILE A 118 -3.23 13.34 -17.40
C ILE A 118 -2.04 14.19 -16.98
N VAL A 119 -2.30 15.37 -16.41
CA VAL A 119 -1.26 16.20 -15.78
C VAL A 119 -1.40 16.08 -14.27
N LEU A 120 -0.33 15.66 -13.62
CA LEU A 120 -0.26 15.50 -12.17
C LEU A 120 0.04 16.83 -11.49
N ALA A 121 -0.22 16.92 -10.18
CA ALA A 121 -0.02 18.14 -9.40
C ALA A 121 1.44 18.62 -9.33
N ASP A 122 2.41 17.71 -9.55
CA ASP A 122 3.84 18.00 -9.60
C ASP A 122 4.34 18.47 -10.98
N GLY A 123 3.43 18.62 -11.96
CA GLY A 123 3.73 18.97 -13.35
C GLY A 123 4.13 17.78 -14.22
N SER A 124 4.20 16.56 -13.68
CA SER A 124 4.42 15.36 -14.49
C SER A 124 3.22 15.09 -15.40
N ALA A 125 3.48 14.56 -16.60
CA ALA A 125 2.46 14.17 -17.55
C ALA A 125 2.44 12.66 -17.73
N VAL A 126 1.24 12.08 -17.78
CA VAL A 126 1.02 10.64 -18.02
C VAL A 126 0.07 10.50 -19.19
N TRP A 127 0.45 9.69 -20.17
CA TRP A 127 -0.44 9.23 -21.23
C TRP A 127 -0.88 7.81 -20.90
N LEU A 128 -2.17 7.61 -20.77
CA LEU A 128 -2.77 6.33 -20.42
C LEU A 128 -3.44 5.74 -21.66
N LYS A 129 -3.03 4.53 -22.02
CA LYS A 129 -3.54 3.83 -23.20
C LYS A 129 -4.89 3.18 -22.91
N GLU A 130 -5.66 2.86 -23.94
CA GLU A 130 -6.89 2.07 -23.85
C GLU A 130 -6.68 0.76 -23.07
N GLY A 131 -7.71 0.31 -22.35
CA GLY A 131 -7.68 -0.88 -21.51
C GLY A 131 -6.81 -0.73 -20.25
N SER A 132 -6.37 0.51 -19.90
CA SER A 132 -5.45 0.76 -18.81
C SER A 132 -6.10 1.54 -17.66
N SER A 133 -5.55 1.39 -16.46
CA SER A 133 -5.97 2.13 -15.28
C SER A 133 -4.78 2.67 -14.49
N LEU A 134 -4.91 3.90 -14.02
CA LEU A 134 -3.94 4.59 -13.16
C LEU A 134 -4.60 5.01 -11.85
N ARG A 135 -4.05 4.57 -10.73
CA ARG A 135 -4.44 5.01 -9.39
C ARG A 135 -3.47 6.10 -8.90
N ILE A 136 -4.05 7.22 -8.53
CA ILE A 136 -3.33 8.41 -8.05
C ILE A 136 -3.82 8.66 -6.62
N PRO A 137 -2.94 8.82 -5.61
CA PRO A 137 -3.38 9.19 -4.27
C PRO A 137 -4.08 10.55 -4.31
N GLU A 138 -5.16 10.72 -3.53
CA GLU A 138 -5.92 11.96 -3.44
C GLU A 138 -5.03 13.14 -3.04
N VAL A 139 -4.09 12.88 -2.14
CA VAL A 139 -3.02 13.83 -1.78
C VAL A 139 -1.74 13.42 -2.53
N PHE A 140 -1.68 13.75 -3.83
CA PHE A 140 -0.46 13.64 -4.63
C PHE A 140 0.35 14.93 -4.43
N ALA A 141 1.41 14.84 -3.63
CA ALA A 141 2.25 15.96 -3.24
C ALA A 141 3.73 15.58 -3.35
N GLU A 142 4.63 16.55 -3.14
CA GLU A 142 6.08 16.35 -3.25
C GLU A 142 6.60 15.15 -2.44
N ASN A 143 6.02 14.88 -1.27
CA ASN A 143 6.39 13.76 -0.39
C ASN A 143 5.60 12.46 -0.62
N ASN A 144 4.61 12.47 -1.52
CA ASN A 144 3.78 11.30 -1.86
C ASN A 144 3.58 11.18 -3.36
N ARG A 145 4.64 10.81 -4.08
CA ARG A 145 4.65 10.64 -5.53
C ARG A 145 4.56 9.14 -5.88
N LYS A 146 3.51 8.46 -5.38
CA LYS A 146 3.27 7.04 -5.62
C LYS A 146 2.06 6.85 -6.52
N LEU A 147 2.26 6.17 -7.64
CA LEU A 147 1.23 5.81 -8.60
C LEU A 147 1.10 4.30 -8.67
N SER A 148 -0.07 3.78 -9.04
CA SER A 148 -0.24 2.37 -9.35
C SER A 148 -0.83 2.22 -10.74
N LEU A 149 -0.16 1.44 -11.60
CA LEU A 149 -0.51 1.21 -13.00
C LEU A 149 -0.94 -0.23 -13.23
N GLN A 150 -2.01 -0.38 -14.01
CA GLN A 150 -2.39 -1.62 -14.68
C GLN A 150 -2.65 -1.30 -16.15
N GLY A 151 -2.08 -2.09 -17.07
CA GLY A 151 -2.11 -1.82 -18.51
C GLY A 151 -0.87 -1.09 -19.00
N GLU A 152 -1.00 -0.12 -19.90
CA GLU A 152 0.11 0.58 -20.53
C GLU A 152 0.01 2.10 -20.34
N ALA A 153 1.10 2.72 -19.89
CA ALA A 153 1.21 4.17 -19.76
C ALA A 153 2.61 4.67 -20.07
N PHE A 154 2.67 5.86 -20.64
CA PHE A 154 3.90 6.63 -20.81
C PHE A 154 3.93 7.76 -19.77
N PHE A 155 5.06 7.90 -19.11
CA PHE A 155 5.30 8.90 -18.07
C PHE A 155 6.38 9.88 -18.53
N ASP A 156 6.10 11.17 -18.45
CA ASP A 156 7.11 12.23 -18.52
C ASP A 156 7.15 12.95 -17.17
N VAL A 157 8.07 12.50 -16.34
CA VAL A 157 8.11 12.86 -14.92
C VAL A 157 8.93 14.12 -14.71
N ALA A 158 8.36 15.11 -14.02
CA ALA A 158 9.03 16.32 -13.61
C ALA A 158 10.21 15.99 -12.66
N LYS A 159 11.37 16.64 -12.93
CA LYS A 159 12.61 16.38 -12.19
C LYS A 159 12.48 16.82 -10.72
N ASN A 160 12.68 15.88 -9.80
CA ASN A 160 12.75 16.14 -8.38
C ASN A 160 13.71 15.13 -7.73
N ALA A 161 14.91 15.59 -7.38
CA ALA A 161 15.93 14.72 -6.78
C ALA A 161 15.66 14.38 -5.31
N GLN A 162 14.89 15.20 -4.61
CA GLN A 162 14.59 15.05 -3.19
C GLN A 162 13.47 14.03 -2.97
N TYR A 163 12.46 14.01 -3.85
CA TYR A 163 11.27 13.18 -3.73
C TYR A 163 11.08 12.32 -4.99
N PRO A 164 11.56 11.07 -4.99
CA PRO A 164 11.38 10.15 -6.10
C PRO A 164 9.90 9.92 -6.41
N LEU A 165 9.58 9.73 -7.70
CA LEU A 165 8.30 9.19 -8.11
C LEU A 165 8.39 7.67 -8.22
N TYR A 166 7.37 6.99 -7.73
CA TYR A 166 7.25 5.54 -7.80
C TYR A 166 6.02 5.17 -8.63
N VAL A 167 6.21 4.26 -9.59
CA VAL A 167 5.13 3.59 -10.30
C VAL A 167 5.12 2.12 -9.87
N SER A 168 4.07 1.72 -9.17
CA SER A 168 3.87 0.34 -8.74
C SER A 168 2.97 -0.38 -9.73
N THR A 169 3.39 -1.57 -10.17
CA THR A 169 2.58 -2.52 -10.92
C THR A 169 2.26 -3.72 -10.04
N ASN A 170 1.57 -4.72 -10.54
CA ASN A 170 1.34 -5.96 -9.80
C ASN A 170 2.63 -6.73 -9.52
N TYR A 171 3.68 -6.56 -10.35
CA TYR A 171 4.87 -7.40 -10.35
C TYR A 171 6.14 -6.68 -9.93
N VAL A 172 6.32 -5.41 -10.29
CA VAL A 172 7.51 -4.61 -9.99
C VAL A 172 7.14 -3.21 -9.52
N ASN A 173 8.09 -2.55 -8.87
CA ASN A 173 8.06 -1.14 -8.56
C ASN A 173 9.13 -0.42 -9.37
N ILE A 174 8.81 0.76 -9.88
CA ILE A 174 9.68 1.57 -10.74
C ILE A 174 9.94 2.88 -10.01
N LYS A 175 11.21 3.22 -9.79
CA LYS A 175 11.64 4.45 -9.10
C LYS A 175 12.34 5.37 -10.08
N VAL A 176 11.91 6.64 -10.11
CA VAL A 176 12.47 7.66 -11.00
C VAL A 176 12.62 9.02 -10.28
N LEU A 177 13.53 9.87 -10.78
CA LEU A 177 13.80 11.22 -10.26
C LEU A 177 13.46 12.37 -11.23
N GLY A 178 13.11 12.02 -12.47
CA GLY A 178 12.87 12.99 -13.54
C GLY A 178 13.18 12.35 -14.89
N THR A 179 12.26 11.54 -15.37
CA THR A 179 12.50 10.50 -16.36
C THR A 179 11.32 10.42 -17.30
N ALA A 180 11.58 10.18 -18.58
CA ALA A 180 10.56 9.84 -19.57
C ALA A 180 10.67 8.35 -19.88
N PHE A 181 9.60 7.59 -19.68
CA PHE A 181 9.60 6.13 -19.83
C PHE A 181 8.21 5.57 -20.08
N ASN A 182 8.14 4.42 -20.73
CA ASN A 182 6.92 3.64 -20.94
C ASN A 182 6.90 2.43 -20.01
N VAL A 183 5.72 2.08 -19.51
CA VAL A 183 5.50 0.85 -18.75
C VAL A 183 4.28 0.15 -19.31
N LYS A 184 4.41 -1.15 -19.57
CA LYS A 184 3.32 -2.01 -20.00
C LYS A 184 3.27 -3.26 -19.14
N THR A 185 2.10 -3.55 -18.58
CA THR A 185 1.85 -4.77 -17.80
C THR A 185 1.05 -5.77 -18.64
N ASP A 186 1.46 -7.02 -18.64
CA ASP A 186 0.71 -8.13 -19.22
C ASP A 186 0.30 -9.09 -18.11
N GLU A 187 -0.97 -8.99 -17.71
CA GLU A 187 -1.53 -9.83 -16.64
C GLU A 187 -1.60 -11.32 -17.04
N LYS A 188 -1.79 -11.59 -18.33
CA LYS A 188 -1.90 -12.96 -18.83
C LYS A 188 -0.56 -13.71 -18.73
N HIS A 189 0.53 -13.05 -19.07
CA HIS A 189 1.86 -13.63 -19.05
C HIS A 189 2.63 -13.27 -17.77
N GLN A 190 2.04 -12.44 -16.88
CA GLN A 190 2.64 -11.94 -15.64
C GLN A 190 3.99 -11.27 -15.87
N ASN A 191 4.08 -10.44 -16.92
CA ASN A 191 5.29 -9.70 -17.20
C ASN A 191 5.07 -8.18 -17.20
N VAL A 192 6.18 -7.46 -17.09
CA VAL A 192 6.22 -5.99 -17.20
C VAL A 192 7.32 -5.60 -18.15
N GLU A 193 6.95 -4.85 -19.19
CA GLU A 193 7.89 -4.22 -20.10
C GLU A 193 8.08 -2.76 -19.68
N THR A 194 9.32 -2.33 -19.56
CA THR A 194 9.68 -0.93 -19.29
C THR A 194 10.65 -0.46 -20.37
N VAL A 195 10.34 0.67 -21.02
CA VAL A 195 11.20 1.29 -22.04
C VAL A 195 11.63 2.66 -21.53
N LEU A 196 12.93 2.90 -21.49
CA LEU A 196 13.49 4.16 -21.02
C LEU A 196 13.82 5.11 -22.18
N ALA A 197 13.11 6.25 -22.23
CA ALA A 197 13.35 7.29 -23.24
C ALA A 197 14.43 8.30 -22.81
N ARG A 198 14.36 8.78 -21.56
CA ARG A 198 15.27 9.81 -21.03
C ARG A 198 15.38 9.69 -19.52
N GLY A 199 16.56 9.93 -18.97
CA GLY A 199 16.83 9.95 -17.54
C GLY A 199 17.34 8.63 -17.01
N LYS A 200 16.88 8.19 -15.86
CA LYS A 200 17.24 6.91 -15.22
C LYS A 200 16.01 6.27 -14.59
N VAL A 201 15.92 4.96 -14.71
CA VAL A 201 14.92 4.11 -14.06
C VAL A 201 15.65 3.11 -13.18
N ALA A 202 15.26 3.02 -11.91
CA ALA A 202 15.58 1.89 -11.06
C ALA A 202 14.37 0.96 -10.98
N LEU A 203 14.53 -0.28 -11.44
CA LEU A 203 13.54 -1.32 -11.34
C LEU A 203 13.73 -2.07 -10.02
N LEU A 204 12.66 -2.23 -9.25
CA LEU A 204 12.66 -2.84 -7.92
C LEU A 204 11.63 -3.98 -7.88
N ASP A 205 11.90 -5.00 -7.08
CA ASP A 205 10.92 -6.05 -6.81
C ASP A 205 9.76 -5.55 -5.92
N LYS A 206 8.82 -6.42 -5.59
CA LYS A 206 7.70 -6.08 -4.72
C LYS A 206 8.11 -5.82 -3.26
N GLN A 207 9.28 -6.31 -2.86
CA GLN A 207 9.88 -6.09 -1.55
C GLN A 207 10.79 -4.85 -1.52
N TRP A 208 10.82 -4.05 -2.62
CA TRP A 208 11.64 -2.86 -2.79
C TRP A 208 13.14 -3.11 -2.90
N ASN A 209 13.56 -4.35 -3.17
CA ASN A 209 14.96 -4.64 -3.48
C ASN A 209 15.27 -4.25 -4.94
N PRO A 210 16.47 -3.74 -5.23
CA PRO A 210 16.86 -3.38 -6.57
C PRO A 210 17.01 -4.62 -7.47
N ILE A 211 16.41 -4.58 -8.65
CA ILE A 211 16.59 -5.57 -9.72
C ILE A 211 17.69 -5.09 -10.65
N LEU A 212 17.52 -3.89 -11.24
CA LEU A 212 18.50 -3.27 -12.13
C LEU A 212 18.26 -1.77 -12.30
N ASP A 213 19.27 -1.05 -12.80
CA ASP A 213 19.17 0.31 -13.29
C ASP A 213 19.19 0.30 -14.83
N MET A 214 18.31 1.09 -15.46
CA MET A 214 18.17 1.19 -16.90
C MET A 214 18.84 2.45 -17.45
N SER A 215 19.36 2.33 -18.68
CA SER A 215 19.89 3.43 -19.50
C SER A 215 18.92 3.81 -20.63
N PRO A 216 18.94 5.07 -21.11
CA PRO A 216 18.11 5.47 -22.25
C PRO A 216 18.32 4.59 -23.49
N GLY A 217 17.23 4.24 -24.17
CA GLY A 217 17.21 3.33 -25.31
C GLY A 217 17.06 1.86 -24.96
N GLU A 218 17.04 1.52 -23.66
CA GLU A 218 16.83 0.14 -23.21
C GLU A 218 15.35 -0.16 -23.00
N LYS A 219 14.97 -1.38 -23.35
CA LYS A 219 13.73 -2.03 -22.96
C LYS A 219 14.09 -3.21 -22.04
N VAL A 220 13.44 -3.28 -20.90
CA VAL A 220 13.54 -4.38 -19.95
C VAL A 220 12.19 -5.08 -19.86
N THR A 221 12.19 -6.38 -20.05
CA THR A 221 11.04 -7.26 -19.82
C THR A 221 11.31 -8.10 -18.59
N TYR A 222 10.54 -7.88 -17.55
CA TYR A 222 10.59 -8.67 -16.31
C TYR A 222 9.51 -9.75 -16.34
N ASP A 223 9.89 -11.01 -16.20
CA ASP A 223 9.02 -12.18 -16.11
C ASP A 223 8.85 -12.57 -14.62
N ASN A 224 7.68 -12.31 -14.07
CA ASN A 224 7.40 -12.60 -12.66
C ASN A 224 7.34 -14.11 -12.37
N ASN A 225 6.96 -14.94 -13.35
CA ASN A 225 6.88 -16.39 -13.15
C ASN A 225 8.26 -17.02 -12.98
N LYS A 226 9.25 -16.48 -13.70
CA LYS A 226 10.64 -16.97 -13.66
C LYS A 226 11.51 -16.19 -12.69
N ASN A 227 11.05 -15.00 -12.26
CA ASN A 227 11.84 -14.02 -11.50
C ASN A 227 13.13 -13.64 -12.26
N GLU A 228 13.02 -13.44 -13.57
CA GLU A 228 14.11 -13.12 -14.47
C GLU A 228 13.78 -11.87 -15.28
N TYR A 229 14.79 -11.22 -15.84
CA TYR A 229 14.61 -10.12 -16.76
C TYR A 229 15.48 -10.28 -18.02
N ALA A 230 15.00 -9.73 -19.11
CA ALA A 230 15.74 -9.59 -20.37
C ALA A 230 15.85 -8.11 -20.71
N THR A 231 17.01 -7.71 -21.22
CA THR A 231 17.28 -6.33 -21.68
C THR A 231 17.58 -6.34 -23.17
N GLU A 232 16.96 -5.42 -23.91
CA GLU A 232 17.24 -5.20 -25.33
C GLU A 232 17.31 -3.70 -25.64
N VAL A 233 18.06 -3.33 -26.66
CA VAL A 233 18.11 -1.95 -27.19
C VAL A 233 17.01 -1.81 -28.22
N VAL A 234 16.18 -0.77 -28.07
CA VAL A 234 15.01 -0.53 -28.93
C VAL A 234 14.96 0.89 -29.46
N ASP A 235 14.23 1.10 -30.55
CA ASP A 235 13.84 2.44 -30.95
C ASP A 235 12.68 2.92 -30.06
N VAL A 236 13.01 3.87 -29.20
CA VAL A 236 12.06 4.45 -28.23
C VAL A 236 10.86 5.10 -28.95
N ASN A 237 11.08 5.73 -30.12
CA ASN A 237 10.01 6.40 -30.86
C ASN A 237 8.97 5.38 -31.35
N VAL A 238 9.40 4.22 -31.79
CA VAL A 238 8.51 3.12 -32.19
C VAL A 238 7.71 2.63 -30.98
N CYS A 239 8.39 2.34 -29.85
CA CYS A 239 7.75 1.80 -28.64
C CYS A 239 6.76 2.78 -27.99
N THR A 240 6.90 4.08 -28.22
CA THR A 240 6.09 5.13 -27.58
C THR A 240 5.21 5.93 -28.53
N ALA A 241 5.15 5.56 -29.80
CA ALA A 241 4.39 6.23 -30.86
C ALA A 241 2.88 6.30 -30.55
N TRP A 242 2.35 5.26 -29.90
CA TRP A 242 0.94 5.15 -29.53
C TRP A 242 0.44 6.35 -28.71
N ARG A 243 1.30 7.01 -27.92
CA ARG A 243 0.93 8.23 -27.13
C ARG A 243 0.56 9.44 -28.00
N LEU A 244 0.97 9.43 -29.24
CA LEU A 244 0.69 10.47 -30.24
C LEU A 244 -0.39 10.03 -31.24
N ASN A 245 -1.08 8.91 -30.96
CA ASN A 245 -2.00 8.27 -31.88
C ASN A 245 -1.33 8.01 -33.25
N GLN A 246 -0.12 7.43 -33.23
CA GLN A 246 0.66 7.17 -34.42
C GLN A 246 1.13 5.73 -34.49
N PHE A 247 1.07 5.16 -35.70
CA PHE A 247 1.81 3.97 -36.08
C PHE A 247 3.15 4.37 -36.64
N VAL A 248 4.24 3.97 -36.03
CA VAL A 248 5.58 4.16 -36.55
C VAL A 248 6.07 2.84 -37.10
N PHE A 249 6.30 2.81 -38.43
CA PHE A 249 6.85 1.67 -39.16
C PHE A 249 8.31 1.96 -39.45
N GLU A 250 9.24 1.22 -38.84
CA GLU A 250 10.66 1.30 -39.12
C GLU A 250 11.17 -0.05 -39.62
N ASN A 251 11.57 -0.09 -40.91
CA ASN A 251 12.09 -1.31 -41.52
C ASN A 251 11.11 -2.50 -41.49
N VAL A 252 9.82 -2.22 -41.54
CA VAL A 252 8.71 -3.19 -41.46
C VAL A 252 8.25 -3.56 -42.86
N THR A 253 7.94 -4.82 -43.08
CA THR A 253 7.48 -5.30 -44.39
C THR A 253 6.08 -4.81 -44.74
N LEU A 254 5.78 -4.65 -46.03
CA LEU A 254 4.43 -4.28 -46.47
C LEU A 254 3.36 -5.27 -45.94
N ARG A 255 3.70 -6.55 -45.85
CA ARG A 255 2.82 -7.58 -45.32
C ARG A 255 2.44 -7.29 -43.87
N GLU A 256 3.38 -6.88 -43.01
CA GLU A 256 3.15 -6.54 -41.63
C GLU A 256 2.31 -5.27 -41.50
N ILE A 257 2.58 -4.24 -42.32
CA ILE A 257 1.77 -3.01 -42.38
C ILE A 257 0.32 -3.35 -42.73
N VAL A 258 0.15 -4.10 -43.85
CA VAL A 258 -1.16 -4.51 -44.35
C VAL A 258 -1.96 -5.32 -43.30
N ASN A 259 -1.32 -6.23 -42.57
CA ASN A 259 -1.96 -7.00 -41.52
C ASN A 259 -2.48 -6.10 -40.41
N GLN A 260 -1.71 -5.08 -39.98
CA GLN A 260 -2.15 -4.13 -38.95
C GLN A 260 -3.31 -3.25 -39.47
N LEU A 261 -3.22 -2.76 -40.72
CA LEU A 261 -4.31 -1.99 -41.31
C LEU A 261 -5.59 -2.81 -41.50
N SER A 262 -5.47 -4.08 -41.88
CA SER A 262 -6.61 -5.00 -42.02
C SER A 262 -7.37 -5.17 -40.71
N VAL A 263 -6.67 -5.30 -39.60
CA VAL A 263 -7.27 -5.40 -38.24
C VAL A 263 -7.92 -4.07 -37.87
N LYS A 264 -7.19 -2.96 -38.00
CA LYS A 264 -7.68 -1.62 -37.61
C LYS A 264 -8.96 -1.22 -38.35
N PHE A 265 -8.98 -1.39 -39.65
CA PHE A 265 -10.10 -0.94 -40.51
C PHE A 265 -11.17 -2.02 -40.74
N ASN A 266 -10.98 -3.22 -40.21
CA ASN A 266 -11.86 -4.37 -40.38
C ASN A 266 -12.13 -4.66 -41.88
N VAL A 267 -11.04 -4.73 -42.67
CA VAL A 267 -11.01 -4.98 -44.09
C VAL A 267 -10.04 -6.13 -44.44
N ASN A 268 -10.20 -6.72 -45.62
CA ASN A 268 -9.31 -7.73 -46.12
C ASN A 268 -8.39 -7.11 -47.19
N ILE A 269 -7.08 -7.05 -46.91
CA ILE A 269 -6.11 -6.48 -47.84
C ILE A 269 -5.24 -7.58 -48.41
N ASN A 270 -5.37 -7.81 -49.72
CA ASN A 270 -4.70 -8.85 -50.48
C ASN A 270 -3.47 -8.27 -51.21
N LEU A 271 -2.30 -8.90 -50.99
CA LEU A 271 -1.05 -8.57 -51.70
C LEU A 271 -0.86 -9.56 -52.86
N GLU A 272 -0.92 -9.08 -54.09
CA GLU A 272 -0.81 -9.93 -55.29
C GLU A 272 0.64 -10.33 -55.61
N SER A 273 1.64 -9.59 -55.10
CA SER A 273 3.06 -9.84 -55.33
C SER A 273 3.78 -10.23 -54.04
N THR A 274 4.45 -11.39 -54.05
CA THR A 274 5.30 -11.85 -52.95
C THR A 274 6.51 -10.92 -52.77
N LYS A 275 7.07 -10.39 -53.86
CA LYS A 275 8.18 -9.44 -53.84
C LYS A 275 7.77 -8.13 -53.17
N LEU A 276 6.59 -7.61 -53.52
CA LEU A 276 6.02 -6.43 -52.90
C LEU A 276 5.76 -6.64 -51.41
N ALA A 277 5.23 -7.81 -51.02
CA ALA A 277 4.95 -8.15 -49.63
C ALA A 277 6.18 -8.09 -48.72
N GLN A 278 7.37 -8.40 -49.25
CA GLN A 278 8.64 -8.39 -48.52
C GLN A 278 9.34 -7.02 -48.53
N ARG A 279 8.81 -6.05 -49.29
CA ARG A 279 9.38 -4.72 -49.34
C ARG A 279 9.23 -4.01 -48.00
N LYS A 280 10.33 -3.44 -47.53
CA LYS A 280 10.37 -2.75 -46.22
C LYS A 280 10.08 -1.27 -46.37
N PHE A 281 9.35 -0.74 -45.39
CA PHE A 281 8.93 0.64 -45.34
C PHE A 281 9.41 1.30 -44.04
N ARG A 282 9.61 2.61 -44.17
CA ARG A 282 9.78 3.51 -43.03
C ARG A 282 8.78 4.65 -43.21
N CYS A 283 7.75 4.71 -42.37
CA CYS A 283 6.74 5.77 -42.39
C CYS A 283 6.07 5.91 -41.03
N VAL A 284 5.46 7.08 -40.83
CA VAL A 284 4.59 7.36 -39.70
C VAL A 284 3.19 7.59 -40.27
N ILE A 285 2.21 6.96 -39.66
CA ILE A 285 0.80 7.05 -40.05
C ILE A 285 0.04 7.48 -38.77
N ASN A 286 -0.76 8.55 -38.87
CA ASN A 286 -1.62 8.93 -37.75
C ASN A 286 -2.83 7.98 -37.67
N GLU A 287 -3.26 7.67 -36.46
CA GLU A 287 -4.37 6.74 -36.25
C GLU A 287 -5.72 7.25 -36.77
N ASP A 288 -5.88 8.57 -36.87
CA ASP A 288 -7.07 9.24 -37.40
C ASP A 288 -7.07 9.34 -38.94
N GLU A 289 -5.98 8.97 -39.62
CA GLU A 289 -5.94 8.96 -41.07
C GLU A 289 -6.87 7.89 -41.65
N SER A 290 -7.58 8.26 -42.71
CA SER A 290 -8.44 7.32 -43.43
C SER A 290 -7.64 6.29 -44.18
N LEU A 291 -8.20 5.07 -44.32
CA LEU A 291 -7.52 4.00 -45.09
C LEU A 291 -7.16 4.42 -46.55
N PRO A 292 -8.03 5.16 -47.31
CA PRO A 292 -7.64 5.66 -48.61
C PRO A 292 -6.43 6.60 -48.60
N ASP A 293 -6.28 7.43 -47.56
CA ASP A 293 -5.15 8.35 -47.44
C ASP A 293 -3.85 7.58 -47.11
N ILE A 294 -3.95 6.59 -46.24
CA ILE A 294 -2.84 5.67 -45.94
C ILE A 294 -2.39 4.91 -47.22
N LEU A 295 -3.33 4.40 -48.01
CA LEU A 295 -3.01 3.72 -49.26
C LEU A 295 -2.37 4.68 -50.27
N LYS A 296 -2.78 5.96 -50.35
CA LYS A 296 -2.10 6.99 -51.14
C LYS A 296 -0.68 7.24 -50.64
N LEU A 297 -0.47 7.31 -49.31
CA LEU A 297 0.87 7.46 -48.72
C LEU A 297 1.77 6.28 -49.16
N LEU A 298 1.29 5.04 -49.01
CA LEU A 298 2.04 3.85 -49.43
C LEU A 298 2.36 3.84 -50.93
N LYS A 299 1.43 4.31 -51.76
CA LYS A 299 1.65 4.51 -53.20
C LYS A 299 2.73 5.55 -53.52
N TYR A 300 2.86 6.57 -52.69
CA TYR A 300 3.94 7.57 -52.81
C TYR A 300 5.31 7.00 -52.44
N LEU A 301 5.35 6.10 -51.46
CA LEU A 301 6.59 5.52 -50.92
C LEU A 301 7.11 4.34 -51.76
N ALA A 302 6.25 3.75 -52.58
CA ALA A 302 6.60 2.59 -53.41
C ALA A 302 5.77 2.55 -54.73
N PRO A 303 6.27 1.90 -55.81
CA PRO A 303 5.52 1.72 -57.04
C PRO A 303 4.41 0.69 -56.85
N ILE A 304 3.41 1.05 -56.04
CA ILE A 304 2.23 0.22 -55.82
C ILE A 304 0.99 0.86 -56.42
N GLN A 305 0.08 0.02 -56.86
CA GLN A 305 -1.28 0.37 -57.23
C GLN A 305 -2.23 -0.33 -56.26
N TYR A 306 -3.44 0.18 -56.10
CA TYR A 306 -4.45 -0.47 -55.31
C TYR A 306 -5.85 -0.33 -55.89
N ARG A 307 -6.70 -1.29 -55.63
CA ARG A 307 -8.12 -1.30 -55.98
C ARG A 307 -8.93 -1.65 -54.74
N ILE A 308 -9.99 -0.87 -54.51
CA ILE A 308 -10.90 -1.04 -53.34
C ILE A 308 -12.24 -1.57 -53.86
N GLU A 309 -12.66 -2.74 -53.40
CA GLU A 309 -13.92 -3.39 -53.73
C GLU A 309 -14.69 -3.69 -52.42
N GLY A 310 -15.37 -2.67 -51.88
CA GLY A 310 -16.04 -2.79 -50.61
C GLY A 310 -15.06 -3.02 -49.47
N LYS A 311 -15.07 -4.20 -48.87
CA LYS A 311 -14.15 -4.60 -47.78
C LYS A 311 -12.90 -5.34 -48.31
N GLU A 312 -12.86 -5.66 -49.60
CA GLU A 312 -11.69 -6.28 -50.22
C GLU A 312 -10.83 -5.21 -50.87
N ILE A 313 -9.56 -5.23 -50.60
CA ILE A 313 -8.57 -4.29 -51.11
C ILE A 313 -7.45 -5.13 -51.74
N PHE A 314 -7.10 -4.80 -52.98
CA PHE A 314 -6.03 -5.48 -53.70
C PHE A 314 -4.87 -4.52 -53.93
N ILE A 315 -3.66 -4.91 -53.54
CA ILE A 315 -2.43 -4.13 -53.75
C ILE A 315 -1.52 -4.91 -54.70
N TYR A 316 -1.11 -4.24 -55.77
CA TYR A 316 -0.30 -4.80 -56.85
C TYR A 316 0.76 -3.79 -57.31
N GLU A 317 1.72 -4.24 -58.16
CA GLU A 317 2.78 -3.39 -58.79
C GLU A 317 2.26 -2.67 -60.02
#